data_6830019a7db0c07f1209dce3f27aa6b1
#
_entry.id   6830019a7db0c07f1209dce3f27aa6b1
#
_cell.length_a   1.000
_cell.length_b   1.000
_cell.length_c   1.000
_cell.angle_alpha   90.00
_cell.angle_beta   90.00
_cell.angle_gamma   90.00
#
_symmetry.space_group_name_H-M   'P 1'
#
loop_
_entity.id
_entity.type
_entity.pdbx_description
1 polymer ?
#
loop_
_entity_poly.entity_id
_entity_poly.type
_entity_poly.pdbx_seq_one_letter_code
_entity_poly.pdbx_strand_id
1 'polypeptide(L)'
;MQIIFPNGAPLPLLLGVAAVFAYFCGCFNGAVIVSKYILRNDVRNHGSGNAGLTNFFRTFGGPLTFVVILCDVLKAVVALLVSQWLMFSGYTIFISADFTVAYWDTFAKYWAGLFCLLGHMFPCMFQFKGGKGILSGGVVAIMIDWRIAVVVWGGFLILTALTRYVSLGSLWAGASFPFISWYCYPQTPIVVLAFCLGGLIVWKHRANIQRLLAGNENKLSFHRKKT
;
A
#
# COMPACT_ATOMS: atom_id res chain seq x y z
N MET A 1 28.74 15.24 5.44
CA MET A 1 28.32 15.83 4.16
C MET A 1 26.83 16.11 4.28
N GLN A 2 26.40 17.37 4.31
CA GLN A 2 24.98 17.71 4.38
C GLN A 2 24.44 17.79 2.94
N ILE A 3 23.41 16.98 2.64
CA ILE A 3 22.69 17.11 1.38
C ILE A 3 21.71 18.28 1.56
N ILE A 4 21.99 19.41 0.94
CA ILE A 4 21.13 20.59 0.94
C ILE A 4 20.49 20.67 -0.44
N PHE A 5 19.17 20.70 -0.47
CA PHE A 5 18.40 20.85 -1.70
C PHE A 5 18.37 22.33 -2.14
N PRO A 6 18.06 22.68 -3.41
CA PRO A 6 18.16 24.06 -3.94
C PRO A 6 17.24 25.07 -3.24
N ASN A 7 16.13 24.60 -2.65
CA ASN A 7 15.29 25.43 -1.78
C ASN A 7 15.91 25.68 -0.40
N GLY A 8 17.15 25.24 -0.16
CA GLY A 8 17.83 25.34 1.13
C GLY A 8 17.31 24.40 2.21
N ALA A 9 16.31 23.55 1.91
CA ALA A 9 15.73 22.66 2.91
C ALA A 9 16.61 21.44 3.16
N PRO A 10 16.89 21.07 4.43
CA PRO A 10 17.65 19.88 4.75
C PRO A 10 16.85 18.61 4.43
N LEU A 11 17.53 17.56 3.94
CA LEU A 11 16.91 16.27 3.61
C LEU A 11 15.99 15.72 4.71
N PRO A 12 16.35 15.74 6.01
CA PRO A 12 15.46 15.25 7.05
C PRO A 12 14.09 15.96 7.10
N LEU A 13 14.06 17.26 6.83
CA LEU A 13 12.82 18.03 6.79
C LEU A 13 11.93 17.58 5.62
N LEU A 14 12.50 17.42 4.42
CA LEU A 14 11.75 16.96 3.24
C LEU A 14 11.22 15.54 3.43
N LEU A 15 12.04 14.65 3.99
CA LEU A 15 11.60 13.29 4.33
C LEU A 15 10.45 13.31 5.36
N GLY A 16 10.54 14.17 6.38
CA GLY A 16 9.50 14.35 7.38
C GLY A 16 8.19 14.84 6.77
N VAL A 17 8.25 15.90 5.96
CA VAL A 17 7.07 16.46 5.27
C VAL A 17 6.44 15.43 4.33
N ALA A 18 7.24 14.74 3.51
CA ALA A 18 6.76 13.68 2.61
C ALA A 18 6.12 12.52 3.39
N ALA A 19 6.71 12.10 4.50
CA ALA A 19 6.18 11.05 5.35
C ALA A 19 4.80 11.42 5.94
N VAL A 20 4.70 12.61 6.52
CA VAL A 20 3.44 13.12 7.11
C VAL A 20 2.37 13.23 6.03
N PHE A 21 2.69 13.84 4.89
CA PHE A 21 1.75 13.97 3.77
C PHE A 21 1.27 12.59 3.28
N ALA A 22 2.20 11.67 2.99
CA ALA A 22 1.87 10.33 2.52
C ALA A 22 1.03 9.54 3.54
N TYR A 23 1.33 9.68 4.84
CA TYR A 23 0.53 9.08 5.91
C TYR A 23 -0.92 9.59 5.91
N PHE A 24 -1.13 10.91 5.81
CA PHE A 24 -2.48 11.46 5.75
C PHE A 24 -3.21 11.06 4.47
N CYS A 25 -2.55 11.00 3.31
CA CYS A 25 -3.14 10.39 2.12
C CYS A 25 -3.60 8.96 2.40
N GLY A 26 -2.75 8.16 3.05
CA GLY A 26 -3.07 6.78 3.44
C GLY A 26 -4.27 6.68 4.38
N CYS A 27 -4.44 7.63 5.31
CA CYS A 27 -5.57 7.68 6.23
C CYS A 27 -6.93 7.81 5.52
N PHE A 28 -6.95 8.25 4.27
CA PHE A 28 -8.16 8.33 3.45
C PHE A 28 -8.61 6.91 3.07
N ASN A 29 -9.31 6.24 3.97
CA ASN A 29 -9.75 4.85 3.78
C ASN A 29 -11.12 4.80 3.10
N GLY A 30 -11.15 4.51 1.79
CA GLY A 30 -12.37 4.49 0.99
C GLY A 30 -13.43 3.52 1.52
N ALA A 31 -13.03 2.35 2.01
CA ALA A 31 -13.98 1.36 2.55
C ALA A 31 -14.71 1.88 3.81
N VAL A 32 -14.00 2.56 4.72
CA VAL A 32 -14.62 3.16 5.90
C VAL A 32 -15.47 4.37 5.53
N ILE A 33 -14.94 5.26 4.68
CA ILE A 33 -15.63 6.49 4.29
C ILE A 33 -16.97 6.15 3.63
N VAL A 34 -16.96 5.29 2.62
CA VAL A 34 -18.17 4.92 1.88
C VAL A 34 -19.16 4.17 2.77
N SER A 35 -18.69 3.17 3.54
CA SER A 35 -19.59 2.39 4.37
C SER A 35 -20.20 3.19 5.52
N LYS A 36 -19.39 3.97 6.23
CA LYS A 36 -19.84 4.69 7.43
C LYS A 36 -20.67 5.93 7.09
N TYR A 37 -20.25 6.71 6.08
CA TYR A 37 -20.86 8.03 5.83
C TYR A 37 -21.88 8.01 4.69
N ILE A 38 -21.73 7.14 3.68
CA ILE A 38 -22.69 7.02 2.58
C ILE A 38 -23.72 5.96 2.88
N LEU A 39 -23.28 4.72 3.23
CA LEU A 39 -24.18 3.61 3.51
C LEU A 39 -24.72 3.60 4.95
N ARG A 40 -24.23 4.49 5.83
CA ARG A 40 -24.60 4.56 7.25
C ARG A 40 -24.40 3.24 8.01
N ASN A 41 -23.47 2.41 7.53
CA ASN A 41 -23.25 1.07 8.06
C ASN A 41 -21.75 0.70 7.94
N ASP A 42 -21.01 0.82 9.05
CA ASP A 42 -19.55 0.71 9.04
C ASP A 42 -19.09 -0.72 8.70
N VAL A 43 -18.27 -0.85 7.65
CA VAL A 43 -17.72 -2.13 7.16
C VAL A 43 -16.94 -2.91 8.23
N ARG A 44 -16.40 -2.21 9.23
CA ARG A 44 -15.62 -2.83 10.31
C ARG A 44 -16.48 -3.62 11.29
N ASN A 45 -17.79 -3.43 11.27
CA ASN A 45 -18.75 -4.18 12.07
C ASN A 45 -19.26 -5.45 11.35
N HIS A 46 -18.76 -5.73 10.13
CA HIS A 46 -19.24 -6.82 9.28
C HIS A 46 -18.12 -7.73 8.80
N GLY A 47 -18.48 -8.98 8.49
CA GLY A 47 -17.60 -9.95 7.86
C GLY A 47 -16.32 -10.20 8.64
N SER A 48 -15.17 -9.87 8.06
CA SER A 48 -13.86 -10.02 8.72
C SER A 48 -13.48 -8.87 9.65
N GLY A 49 -14.31 -7.84 9.76
CA GLY A 49 -13.98 -6.62 10.52
C GLY A 49 -12.90 -5.74 9.89
N ASN A 50 -12.39 -6.11 8.71
CA ASN A 50 -11.30 -5.40 8.06
C ASN A 50 -11.81 -4.23 7.20
N ALA A 51 -11.18 -3.06 7.33
CA ALA A 51 -11.49 -1.87 6.56
C ALA A 51 -10.83 -1.90 5.16
N GLY A 52 -11.13 -2.89 4.35
CA GLY A 52 -10.55 -3.04 3.02
C GLY A 52 -11.53 -3.50 1.96
N LEU A 53 -11.12 -3.36 0.70
CA LEU A 53 -11.91 -3.63 -0.49
C LEU A 53 -12.62 -4.99 -0.46
N THR A 54 -11.91 -6.07 -0.12
CA THR A 54 -12.48 -7.43 -0.15
C THR A 54 -13.62 -7.61 0.86
N ASN A 55 -13.49 -7.03 2.07
CA ASN A 55 -14.56 -7.06 3.07
C ASN A 55 -15.74 -6.19 2.64
N PHE A 56 -15.45 -4.99 2.12
CA PHE A 56 -16.48 -4.10 1.59
C PHE A 56 -17.30 -4.77 0.47
N PHE A 57 -16.62 -5.36 -0.52
CA PHE A 57 -17.27 -6.05 -1.64
C PHE A 57 -18.15 -7.23 -1.18
N ARG A 58 -17.66 -8.02 -0.24
CA ARG A 58 -18.44 -9.16 0.31
C ARG A 58 -19.66 -8.71 1.11
N THR A 59 -19.58 -7.59 1.81
CA THR A 59 -20.64 -7.09 2.70
C THR A 59 -21.68 -6.31 1.91
N PHE A 60 -21.25 -5.37 1.09
CA PHE A 60 -22.16 -4.42 0.43
C PHE A 60 -22.25 -4.64 -1.08
N GLY A 61 -21.15 -5.05 -1.72
CA GLY A 61 -21.10 -5.20 -3.19
C GLY A 61 -21.42 -3.90 -3.93
N GLY A 62 -21.91 -4.07 -5.17
CA GLY A 62 -22.47 -2.97 -5.96
C GLY A 62 -21.46 -1.94 -6.48
N PRO A 63 -21.95 -0.86 -7.13
CA PRO A 63 -21.10 0.13 -7.81
C PRO A 63 -20.22 0.96 -6.86
N LEU A 64 -20.61 1.11 -5.58
CA LEU A 64 -19.80 1.80 -4.59
C LEU A 64 -18.44 1.11 -4.32
N THR A 65 -18.30 -0.16 -4.69
CA THR A 65 -17.00 -0.86 -4.68
C THR A 65 -15.97 -0.17 -5.57
N PHE A 66 -16.38 0.37 -6.72
CA PHE A 66 -15.51 1.15 -7.60
C PHE A 66 -15.04 2.45 -6.94
N VAL A 67 -15.90 3.10 -6.16
CA VAL A 67 -15.51 4.29 -5.39
C VAL A 67 -14.42 3.93 -4.37
N VAL A 68 -14.57 2.80 -3.68
CA VAL A 68 -13.54 2.31 -2.74
C VAL A 68 -12.22 2.02 -3.46
N ILE A 69 -12.27 1.37 -4.64
CA ILE A 69 -11.09 1.12 -5.47
C ILE A 69 -10.43 2.45 -5.85
N LEU A 70 -11.21 3.40 -6.37
CA LEU A 70 -10.71 4.69 -6.82
C LEU A 70 -10.04 5.46 -5.68
N CYS A 71 -10.65 5.50 -4.49
CA CYS A 71 -10.05 6.12 -3.31
C CYS A 71 -8.70 5.47 -2.93
N ASP A 72 -8.63 4.13 -2.92
CA ASP A 72 -7.41 3.42 -2.53
C ASP A 72 -6.30 3.51 -3.59
N VAL A 73 -6.65 3.65 -4.87
CA VAL A 73 -5.71 3.91 -5.97
C VAL A 73 -5.21 5.36 -5.92
N LEU A 74 -6.13 6.32 -5.94
CA LEU A 74 -5.78 7.75 -6.02
C LEU A 74 -4.95 8.21 -4.83
N LYS A 75 -5.24 7.76 -3.60
CA LYS A 75 -4.45 8.15 -2.43
C LYS A 75 -2.99 7.71 -2.55
N ALA A 76 -2.75 6.51 -3.10
CA ALA A 76 -1.39 6.02 -3.29
C ALA A 76 -0.68 6.78 -4.42
N VAL A 77 -1.36 7.02 -5.54
CA VAL A 77 -0.83 7.82 -6.66
C VAL A 77 -0.46 9.23 -6.18
N VAL A 78 -1.38 9.92 -5.50
CA VAL A 78 -1.15 11.29 -4.99
C VAL A 78 -0.02 11.30 -3.96
N ALA A 79 0.01 10.34 -3.03
CA ALA A 79 1.07 10.25 -2.03
C ALA A 79 2.46 10.14 -2.69
N LEU A 80 2.60 9.28 -3.71
CA LEU A 80 3.87 9.07 -4.39
C LEU A 80 4.26 10.28 -5.25
N LEU A 81 3.35 10.79 -6.08
CA LEU A 81 3.64 11.91 -6.99
C LEU A 81 4.00 13.19 -6.23
N VAL A 82 3.26 13.52 -5.18
CA VAL A 82 3.56 14.72 -4.36
C VAL A 82 4.87 14.54 -3.60
N SER A 83 5.16 13.35 -3.07
CA SER A 83 6.43 13.10 -2.39
C SER A 83 7.61 13.15 -3.35
N GLN A 84 7.46 12.62 -4.57
CA GLN A 84 8.45 12.80 -5.64
C GLN A 84 8.65 14.29 -5.93
N TRP A 85 7.57 15.04 -6.18
CA TRP A 85 7.62 16.47 -6.46
C TRP A 85 8.31 17.24 -5.33
N LEU A 86 7.99 16.98 -4.06
CA LEU A 86 8.66 17.60 -2.90
C LEU A 86 10.16 17.32 -2.89
N MET A 87 10.56 16.11 -3.24
CA MET A 87 11.97 15.73 -3.28
C MET A 87 12.69 16.27 -4.53
N PHE A 88 11.98 16.44 -5.66
CA PHE A 88 12.55 16.89 -6.93
C PHE A 88 12.43 18.39 -7.19
N SER A 89 11.44 19.09 -6.67
CA SER A 89 11.32 20.56 -6.80
C SER A 89 12.47 21.30 -6.14
N GLY A 90 13.29 20.56 -5.41
CA GLY A 90 14.49 20.99 -4.76
C GLY A 90 15.80 20.71 -5.50
N TYR A 91 15.84 20.16 -6.72
CA TYR A 91 17.09 19.72 -7.34
C TYR A 91 17.89 20.85 -8.00
N THR A 92 18.98 21.24 -7.37
CA THR A 92 20.28 21.41 -8.04
C THR A 92 21.19 20.30 -7.51
N ILE A 93 21.48 19.36 -8.36
CA ILE A 93 22.09 18.10 -7.97
C ILE A 93 23.58 18.30 -7.72
N PHE A 94 24.03 18.13 -6.49
CA PHE A 94 25.38 17.61 -6.25
C PHE A 94 25.25 16.08 -6.23
N ILE A 95 25.38 15.47 -7.40
CA ILE A 95 25.44 14.01 -7.55
C ILE A 95 26.80 13.59 -6.98
N SER A 96 26.82 12.92 -5.82
CA SER A 96 27.96 12.06 -5.51
C SER A 96 27.89 10.86 -6.48
N ALA A 97 29.03 10.29 -6.83
CA ALA A 97 29.11 9.17 -7.77
C ALA A 97 28.23 7.96 -7.41
N ASP A 98 27.76 7.89 -6.16
CA ASP A 98 27.00 6.75 -5.61
C ASP A 98 25.48 6.92 -5.65
N PHE A 99 24.94 8.15 -5.84
CA PHE A 99 23.48 8.39 -5.78
C PHE A 99 23.01 9.27 -6.94
N THR A 100 22.42 8.63 -7.94
CA THR A 100 21.86 9.28 -9.13
C THR A 100 20.46 9.85 -8.85
N VAL A 101 19.98 10.72 -9.76
CA VAL A 101 18.57 11.20 -9.77
C VAL A 101 17.58 10.02 -9.72
N ALA A 102 17.86 8.96 -10.48
CA ALA A 102 17.05 7.75 -10.51
C ALA A 102 16.97 7.04 -9.15
N TYR A 103 18.08 7.06 -8.37
CA TYR A 103 18.07 6.53 -7.01
C TYR A 103 17.09 7.28 -6.10
N TRP A 104 17.18 8.62 -6.08
CA TRP A 104 16.33 9.46 -5.23
C TRP A 104 14.85 9.39 -5.64
N ASP A 105 14.57 9.29 -6.94
CA ASP A 105 13.21 9.05 -7.45
C ASP A 105 12.64 7.74 -6.88
N THR A 106 13.40 6.67 -7.03
CA THR A 106 13.01 5.36 -6.52
C THR A 106 12.86 5.38 -5.00
N PHE A 107 13.84 5.95 -4.28
CA PHE A 107 13.78 6.07 -2.82
C PHE A 107 12.54 6.85 -2.34
N ALA A 108 12.19 7.97 -3.00
CA ALA A 108 10.99 8.75 -2.67
C ALA A 108 9.72 7.94 -2.79
N LYS A 109 9.60 7.09 -3.82
CA LYS A 109 8.44 6.19 -4.01
C LYS A 109 8.32 5.16 -2.89
N TYR A 110 9.44 4.51 -2.50
CA TYR A 110 9.43 3.56 -1.39
C TYR A 110 9.09 4.24 -0.07
N TRP A 111 9.68 5.42 0.18
CA TRP A 111 9.42 6.22 1.39
C TRP A 111 7.95 6.60 1.49
N ALA A 112 7.41 7.24 0.46
CA ALA A 112 6.00 7.62 0.41
C ALA A 112 5.06 6.41 0.49
N GLY A 113 5.40 5.33 -0.20
CA GLY A 113 4.65 4.07 -0.18
C GLY A 113 4.53 3.51 1.23
N LEU A 114 5.63 3.50 1.99
CA LEU A 114 5.64 3.03 3.38
C LEU A 114 4.68 3.84 4.26
N PHE A 115 4.77 5.17 4.23
CA PHE A 115 3.92 6.02 5.07
C PHE A 115 2.47 6.03 4.60
N CYS A 116 2.20 5.94 3.30
CA CYS A 116 0.86 5.75 2.77
C CYS A 116 0.23 4.43 3.24
N LEU A 117 0.99 3.33 3.25
CA LEU A 117 0.52 2.06 3.80
C LEU A 117 0.30 2.13 5.31
N LEU A 118 1.18 2.77 6.07
CA LEU A 118 0.99 3.01 7.50
C LEU A 118 -0.31 3.78 7.76
N GLY A 119 -0.57 4.84 6.99
CA GLY A 119 -1.83 5.59 7.08
C GLY A 119 -3.06 4.74 6.73
N HIS A 120 -2.98 3.89 5.68
CA HIS A 120 -4.07 2.97 5.34
C HIS A 120 -4.33 1.92 6.42
N MET A 121 -3.27 1.39 7.02
CA MET A 121 -3.36 0.32 8.03
C MET A 121 -3.73 0.84 9.41
N PHE A 122 -3.31 2.06 9.74
CA PHE A 122 -3.48 2.70 11.04
C PHE A 122 -3.96 4.15 10.89
N PRO A 123 -5.14 4.38 10.28
CA PRO A 123 -5.64 5.72 10.05
C PRO A 123 -6.03 6.41 11.37
N CYS A 124 -5.35 7.52 11.69
CA CYS A 124 -5.62 8.27 12.93
C CYS A 124 -7.07 8.75 13.01
N MET A 125 -7.68 9.13 11.89
CA MET A 125 -9.07 9.56 11.80
C MET A 125 -10.09 8.44 12.10
N PHE A 126 -9.67 7.18 12.10
CA PHE A 126 -10.53 6.01 12.28
C PHE A 126 -10.07 5.10 13.42
N GLN A 127 -9.53 5.70 14.49
CA GLN A 127 -9.08 4.99 15.70
C GLN A 127 -7.98 3.95 15.40
N PHE A 128 -7.13 4.23 14.43
CA PHE A 128 -6.04 3.35 13.96
C PHE A 128 -6.52 1.97 13.49
N LYS A 129 -7.82 1.81 13.16
CA LYS A 129 -8.45 0.59 12.67
C LYS A 129 -8.70 0.67 11.17
N GLY A 130 -7.68 0.36 10.38
CA GLY A 130 -7.68 0.42 8.93
C GLY A 130 -7.66 -0.96 8.24
N GLY A 131 -7.30 -0.93 6.95
CA GLY A 131 -7.20 -2.10 6.08
C GLY A 131 -5.86 -2.84 6.16
N LYS A 132 -5.57 -3.65 5.13
CA LYS A 132 -4.33 -4.43 5.00
C LYS A 132 -3.38 -3.93 3.92
N GLY A 133 -3.82 -2.95 3.14
CA GLY A 133 -2.96 -2.23 2.19
C GLY A 133 -2.67 -2.93 0.86
N ILE A 134 -3.38 -4.02 0.50
CA ILE A 134 -3.06 -4.76 -0.73
C ILE A 134 -3.27 -3.94 -1.99
N LEU A 135 -4.41 -3.26 -2.13
CA LEU A 135 -4.67 -2.48 -3.33
C LEU A 135 -3.71 -1.28 -3.42
N SER A 136 -3.58 -0.50 -2.35
CA SER A 136 -2.65 0.63 -2.31
C SER A 136 -1.19 0.19 -2.46
N GLY A 137 -0.78 -0.91 -1.82
CA GLY A 137 0.57 -1.49 -1.97
C GLY A 137 0.83 -2.01 -3.39
N GLY A 138 -0.19 -2.55 -4.05
CA GLY A 138 -0.11 -2.96 -5.44
C GLY A 138 0.05 -1.76 -6.40
N VAL A 139 -0.60 -0.62 -6.11
CA VAL A 139 -0.38 0.64 -6.84
C VAL A 139 1.05 1.14 -6.61
N VAL A 140 1.55 1.09 -5.38
CA VAL A 140 2.95 1.43 -5.06
C VAL A 140 3.91 0.58 -5.89
N ALA A 141 3.69 -0.73 -5.98
CA ALA A 141 4.51 -1.63 -6.79
C ALA A 141 4.52 -1.23 -8.29
N ILE A 142 3.35 -0.89 -8.86
CA ILE A 142 3.23 -0.43 -10.25
C ILE A 142 4.01 0.87 -10.47
N MET A 143 3.90 1.82 -9.55
CA MET A 143 4.53 3.13 -9.68
C MET A 143 6.05 3.11 -9.44
N ILE A 144 6.55 2.09 -8.73
CA ILE A 144 7.99 1.90 -8.55
C ILE A 144 8.61 1.34 -9.82
N ASP A 145 8.16 0.13 -10.24
CA ASP A 145 8.74 -0.58 -11.39
C ASP A 145 7.78 -1.67 -11.90
N TRP A 146 7.61 -1.73 -13.23
CA TRP A 146 6.74 -2.73 -13.85
C TRP A 146 7.18 -4.18 -13.57
N ARG A 147 8.49 -4.45 -13.39
CA ARG A 147 9.02 -5.78 -13.06
C ARG A 147 8.53 -6.23 -11.68
N ILE A 148 8.55 -5.32 -10.71
CA ILE A 148 8.02 -5.56 -9.37
C ILE A 148 6.51 -5.80 -9.46
N ALA A 149 5.79 -4.96 -10.23
CA ALA A 149 4.35 -5.09 -10.42
C ALA A 149 3.97 -6.45 -11.02
N VAL A 150 4.68 -6.92 -12.04
CA VAL A 150 4.42 -8.22 -12.69
C VAL A 150 4.57 -9.37 -11.70
N VAL A 151 5.62 -9.40 -10.89
CA VAL A 151 5.83 -10.47 -9.89
C VAL A 151 4.76 -10.42 -8.80
N VAL A 152 4.49 -9.23 -8.25
CA VAL A 152 3.54 -9.02 -7.17
C VAL A 152 2.11 -9.34 -7.62
N TRP A 153 1.65 -8.71 -8.70
CA TRP A 153 0.29 -8.90 -9.21
C TRP A 153 0.11 -10.23 -9.95
N GLY A 154 1.11 -10.68 -10.69
CA GLY A 154 1.07 -11.98 -11.39
C GLY A 154 0.85 -13.13 -10.42
N GLY A 155 1.67 -13.22 -9.37
CA GLY A 155 1.49 -14.25 -8.36
C GLY A 155 0.21 -14.09 -7.53
N PHE A 156 -0.18 -12.82 -7.21
CA PHE A 156 -1.47 -12.55 -6.57
C PHE A 156 -2.64 -13.10 -7.40
N LEU A 157 -2.68 -12.79 -8.69
CA LEU A 157 -3.77 -13.20 -9.59
C LEU A 157 -3.78 -14.72 -9.78
N ILE A 158 -2.62 -15.33 -10.06
CA ILE A 158 -2.49 -16.78 -10.27
C ILE A 158 -2.96 -17.54 -9.02
N LEU A 159 -2.43 -17.21 -7.84
CA LEU A 159 -2.78 -17.88 -6.60
C LEU A 159 -4.26 -17.66 -6.23
N THR A 160 -4.78 -16.45 -6.43
CA THR A 160 -6.19 -16.17 -6.17
C THR A 160 -7.11 -16.92 -7.13
N ALA A 161 -6.76 -16.99 -8.41
CA ALA A 161 -7.55 -17.72 -9.43
C ALA A 161 -7.57 -19.22 -9.15
N LEU A 162 -6.42 -19.82 -8.87
CA LEU A 162 -6.30 -21.27 -8.65
C LEU A 162 -6.94 -21.73 -7.32
N THR A 163 -6.74 -20.95 -6.25
CA THR A 163 -7.14 -21.38 -4.90
C THR A 163 -8.44 -20.76 -4.41
N ARG A 164 -8.87 -19.66 -5.04
CA ARG A 164 -9.96 -18.77 -4.61
C ARG A 164 -9.71 -18.08 -3.27
N TYR A 165 -8.49 -18.16 -2.70
CA TYR A 165 -8.09 -17.46 -1.49
C TYR A 165 -7.40 -16.14 -1.84
N VAL A 166 -8.12 -15.01 -1.75
CA VAL A 166 -7.54 -13.66 -1.92
C VAL A 166 -6.41 -13.42 -0.93
N SER A 167 -6.51 -13.96 0.28
CA SER A 167 -5.48 -13.83 1.31
C SER A 167 -4.16 -14.52 0.96
N LEU A 168 -4.21 -15.65 0.24
CA LEU A 168 -3.00 -16.34 -0.21
C LEU A 168 -2.28 -15.52 -1.29
N GLY A 169 -3.01 -14.97 -2.26
CA GLY A 169 -2.45 -14.01 -3.23
C GLY A 169 -1.87 -12.77 -2.55
N SER A 170 -2.55 -12.27 -1.51
CA SER A 170 -2.07 -11.12 -0.73
C SER A 170 -0.76 -11.40 0.02
N LEU A 171 -0.63 -12.60 0.57
CA LEU A 171 0.60 -13.05 1.25
C LEU A 171 1.75 -13.18 0.26
N TRP A 172 1.50 -13.74 -0.93
CA TRP A 172 2.48 -13.73 -2.02
C TRP A 172 2.92 -12.31 -2.34
N ALA A 173 1.97 -11.38 -2.56
CA ALA A 173 2.28 -9.99 -2.91
C ALA A 173 3.17 -9.32 -1.85
N GLY A 174 2.84 -9.50 -0.55
CA GLY A 174 3.66 -8.94 0.53
C GLY A 174 5.01 -9.62 0.68
N ALA A 175 5.08 -10.95 0.53
CA ALA A 175 6.31 -11.72 0.69
C ALA A 175 7.27 -11.56 -0.50
N SER A 176 6.77 -11.54 -1.74
CA SER A 176 7.60 -11.42 -2.94
C SER A 176 8.14 -10.01 -3.16
N PHE A 177 7.42 -8.98 -2.70
CA PHE A 177 7.77 -7.58 -2.92
C PHE A 177 9.21 -7.22 -2.49
N PRO A 178 9.70 -7.53 -1.27
CA PRO A 178 11.05 -7.16 -0.88
C PRO A 178 12.14 -7.89 -1.70
N PHE A 179 11.92 -9.13 -2.10
CA PHE A 179 12.93 -9.89 -2.84
C PHE A 179 13.06 -9.40 -4.28
N ILE A 180 11.95 -9.15 -4.98
CA ILE A 180 12.01 -8.57 -6.32
C ILE A 180 12.53 -7.13 -6.29
N SER A 181 12.20 -6.37 -5.24
CA SER A 181 12.75 -5.04 -5.02
C SER A 181 14.26 -5.08 -4.82
N TRP A 182 14.77 -6.02 -4.03
CA TRP A 182 16.20 -6.23 -3.84
C TRP A 182 16.92 -6.58 -5.14
N TYR A 183 16.32 -7.45 -5.94
CA TYR A 183 16.89 -7.80 -7.26
C TYR A 183 16.97 -6.58 -8.19
N CYS A 184 15.95 -5.71 -8.21
CA CYS A 184 15.91 -4.54 -9.08
C CYS A 184 16.73 -3.35 -8.52
N TYR A 185 16.78 -3.19 -7.20
CA TYR A 185 17.33 -2.03 -6.50
C TYR A 185 18.11 -2.47 -5.24
N PRO A 186 19.38 -2.91 -5.41
CA PRO A 186 20.14 -3.51 -4.31
C PRO A 186 20.67 -2.52 -3.26
N GLN A 187 20.35 -1.23 -3.38
CA GLN A 187 20.81 -0.21 -2.43
C GLN A 187 20.16 -0.44 -1.05
N THR A 188 20.96 -0.55 -0.01
CA THR A 188 20.55 -0.89 1.35
C THR A 188 19.33 -0.10 1.86
N PRO A 189 19.23 1.25 1.70
CA PRO A 189 18.05 1.99 2.17
C PRO A 189 16.75 1.56 1.48
N ILE A 190 16.80 1.29 0.16
CA ILE A 190 15.64 0.82 -0.61
C ILE A 190 15.24 -0.59 -0.16
N VAL A 191 16.21 -1.47 0.01
CA VAL A 191 15.98 -2.85 0.48
C VAL A 191 15.30 -2.85 1.86
N VAL A 192 15.79 -2.04 2.80
CA VAL A 192 15.18 -1.90 4.13
C VAL A 192 13.71 -1.44 4.02
N LEU A 193 13.44 -0.40 3.23
CA LEU A 193 12.07 0.08 3.01
C LEU A 193 11.18 -0.98 2.37
N ALA A 194 11.71 -1.76 1.42
CA ALA A 194 10.98 -2.84 0.77
C ALA A 194 10.62 -3.95 1.77
N PHE A 195 11.54 -4.35 2.66
CA PHE A 195 11.25 -5.31 3.73
C PHE A 195 10.26 -4.77 4.75
N CYS A 196 10.31 -3.46 5.08
CA CYS A 196 9.29 -2.84 5.92
C CYS A 196 7.90 -2.88 5.26
N LEU A 197 7.79 -2.53 3.99
CA LEU A 197 6.53 -2.56 3.23
C LEU A 197 5.93 -3.97 3.14
N GLY A 198 6.71 -4.93 2.66
CA GLY A 198 6.29 -6.32 2.53
C GLY A 198 5.98 -6.96 3.89
N GLY A 199 6.83 -6.72 4.88
CA GLY A 199 6.66 -7.22 6.26
C GLY A 199 5.39 -6.70 6.91
N LEU A 200 5.06 -5.40 6.75
CA LEU A 200 3.80 -4.82 7.24
C LEU A 200 2.58 -5.50 6.61
N ILE A 201 2.60 -5.77 5.30
CA ILE A 201 1.52 -6.46 4.60
C ILE A 201 1.36 -7.88 5.17
N VAL A 202 2.42 -8.65 5.26
CA VAL A 202 2.40 -10.02 5.81
C VAL A 202 1.90 -10.00 7.26
N TRP A 203 2.42 -9.10 8.09
CA TRP A 203 2.00 -8.97 9.48
C TRP A 203 0.50 -8.63 9.63
N LYS A 204 -0.04 -7.73 8.79
CA LYS A 204 -1.48 -7.42 8.77
C LYS A 204 -2.34 -8.61 8.32
N HIS A 205 -1.75 -9.61 7.67
CA HIS A 205 -2.44 -10.85 7.28
C HIS A 205 -2.29 -11.99 8.29
N ARG A 206 -1.72 -11.77 9.48
CA ARG A 206 -1.51 -12.83 10.49
C ARG A 206 -2.79 -13.63 10.84
N ALA A 207 -3.94 -12.96 10.97
CA ALA A 207 -5.21 -13.64 11.19
C ALA A 207 -5.68 -14.45 9.97
N ASN A 208 -5.30 -14.06 8.74
CA ASN A 208 -5.57 -14.85 7.54
C ASN A 208 -4.66 -16.08 7.49
N ILE A 209 -3.38 -15.93 7.88
CA ILE A 209 -2.44 -17.06 7.97
C ILE A 209 -3.01 -18.12 8.92
N GLN A 210 -3.47 -17.71 10.10
CA GLN A 210 -4.09 -18.63 11.06
C GLN A 210 -5.30 -19.35 10.48
N ARG A 211 -6.19 -18.64 9.78
CA ARG A 211 -7.36 -19.23 9.12
C ARG A 211 -7.01 -20.14 7.95
N LEU A 212 -5.98 -19.79 7.17
CA LEU A 212 -5.48 -20.66 6.09
C LEU A 212 -4.93 -21.98 6.64
N LEU A 213 -4.12 -21.91 7.69
CA LEU A 213 -3.55 -23.10 8.36
C LEU A 213 -4.64 -23.98 8.99
N ALA A 214 -5.70 -23.37 9.54
CA ALA A 214 -6.84 -24.06 10.11
C ALA A 214 -7.89 -24.53 9.07
N GLY A 215 -7.69 -24.26 7.77
CA GLY A 215 -8.66 -24.62 6.72
C GLY A 215 -9.94 -23.78 6.71
N ASN A 216 -10.02 -22.70 7.49
CA ASN A 216 -11.22 -21.89 7.73
C ASN A 216 -11.21 -20.53 7.01
N GLU A 217 -10.28 -20.32 6.06
CA GLU A 217 -10.23 -19.05 5.32
C GLU A 217 -11.35 -18.94 4.30
N ASN A 218 -11.90 -17.72 4.17
CA ASN A 218 -13.01 -17.45 3.26
C ASN A 218 -12.57 -17.45 1.79
N LYS A 219 -13.14 -18.32 0.98
CA LYS A 219 -12.96 -18.33 -0.47
C LYS A 219 -13.68 -17.14 -1.13
N LEU A 220 -13.13 -16.66 -2.23
CA LEU A 220 -13.81 -15.69 -3.09
C LEU A 220 -15.05 -16.33 -3.69
N SER A 221 -16.21 -15.70 -3.46
CA SER A 221 -17.49 -16.10 -4.04
C SER A 221 -18.10 -14.89 -4.74
N PHE A 222 -18.52 -15.08 -5.99
CA PHE A 222 -19.25 -14.07 -6.77
C PHE A 222 -20.77 -14.19 -6.59
N HIS A 223 -21.24 -15.25 -5.91
CA HIS A 223 -22.66 -15.40 -5.61
C HIS A 223 -23.00 -14.66 -4.32
N ARG A 224 -23.90 -13.69 -4.44
CA ARG A 224 -24.50 -12.99 -3.29
C ARG A 224 -25.31 -14.03 -2.50
N LYS A 225 -24.99 -14.33 -1.25
CA LYS A 225 -25.91 -15.04 -0.37
C LYS A 225 -27.16 -14.16 -0.27
N LYS A 226 -28.28 -14.64 -0.81
CA LYS A 226 -29.61 -14.07 -0.52
C LYS A 226 -29.82 -14.28 0.99
N THR A 227 -29.76 -13.22 1.76
CA THR A 227 -30.31 -13.11 3.11
C THR A 227 -31.73 -12.64 3.00
#